data_a8be4ef4e9acbdbb2d123007ec85f129
#
_entry.id   a8be4ef4e9acbdbb2d123007ec85f129
#
_cell.length_a   1.000
_cell.length_b   1.000
_cell.length_c   1.000
_cell.angle_alpha   90.00
_cell.angle_beta   90.00
_cell.angle_gamma   90.00
#
_symmetry.space_group_name_H-M   'P 1'
#
loop_
_entity.id
_entity.type
_entity.pdbx_description
1 polymer ?
#
loop_
_entity_poly.entity_id
_entity_poly.type
_entity_poly.pdbx_seq_one_letter_code
_entity_poly.pdbx_strand_id
1 'polypeptide(L)'
;MFVTTLLCQPGQTAITPNLAQSLCNAWGGRDITWLAPREAVEFECLQRPDTLWPMWQEMQAQNIDLVVQPSAGRRKKMLLADMDSTMIEQECIDELAVEAGVGDEVSQITARAMNGELGFEQALQERTRLLKGLAVEIIDKVYQTRITYMPGGAQLLATMKANGAYADLVSGGFTDFTAKVAGTLGFDSHRANRLLQADHSLTGEV
;
A
#
# COMPACT_ATOMS: atom_id res chain seq x y z
N MET A 1 28.25 -5.50 -1.77
CA MET A 1 27.70 -4.80 -2.95
C MET A 1 26.33 -4.24 -2.62
N PHE A 2 26.04 -3.09 -3.18
CA PHE A 2 24.77 -2.39 -3.07
C PHE A 2 24.21 -2.13 -4.47
N VAL A 3 22.91 -1.96 -4.57
CA VAL A 3 22.25 -1.47 -5.78
C VAL A 3 21.61 -0.13 -5.44
N THR A 4 21.88 0.83 -6.29
CA THR A 4 21.23 2.13 -6.30
C THR A 4 20.13 2.11 -7.35
N THR A 5 18.94 2.53 -6.97
CA THR A 5 17.76 2.63 -7.87
C THR A 5 17.24 4.06 -7.84
N LEU A 6 17.08 4.67 -8.98
CA LEU A 6 16.37 5.93 -9.19
C LEU A 6 15.00 5.63 -9.79
N LEU A 7 13.96 6.28 -9.27
CA LEU A 7 12.58 6.12 -9.70
C LEU A 7 11.93 7.50 -9.83
N CYS A 8 11.08 7.70 -10.83
CA CYS A 8 10.17 8.83 -10.87
C CYS A 8 8.76 8.36 -11.23
N GLN A 9 7.79 9.23 -11.07
CA GLN A 9 6.41 8.92 -11.42
C GLN A 9 6.31 8.52 -12.90
N PRO A 10 5.56 7.48 -13.25
CA PRO A 10 5.34 7.08 -14.62
C PRO A 10 4.86 8.23 -15.51
N GLY A 11 5.49 8.39 -16.68
CA GLY A 11 5.20 9.46 -17.62
C GLY A 11 5.98 10.77 -17.39
N GLN A 12 6.64 10.97 -16.25
CA GLN A 12 7.43 12.18 -15.97
C GLN A 12 8.76 12.25 -16.74
N THR A 13 9.35 11.08 -17.05
CA THR A 13 10.64 10.97 -17.76
C THR A 13 11.77 11.85 -17.18
N ALA A 14 11.77 12.03 -15.84
CA ALA A 14 12.67 12.95 -15.15
C ALA A 14 14.12 12.47 -15.12
N ILE A 15 14.34 11.15 -15.19
CA ILE A 15 15.67 10.57 -15.08
C ILE A 15 16.36 10.60 -16.46
N THR A 16 17.31 11.51 -16.61
CA THR A 16 18.09 11.58 -17.85
C THR A 16 19.25 10.60 -17.84
N PRO A 17 19.73 10.12 -19.02
CA PRO A 17 20.93 9.30 -19.12
C PRO A 17 22.16 9.96 -18.49
N ASN A 18 22.30 11.29 -18.64
CA ASN A 18 23.39 12.03 -18.04
C ASN A 18 23.33 12.04 -16.51
N LEU A 19 22.14 12.20 -15.91
CA LEU A 19 21.96 12.12 -14.46
C LEU A 19 22.36 10.74 -13.94
N ALA A 20 21.84 9.67 -14.54
CA ALA A 20 22.16 8.31 -14.15
C ALA A 20 23.67 8.01 -14.28
N GLN A 21 24.28 8.42 -15.38
CA GLN A 21 25.72 8.21 -15.61
C GLN A 21 26.58 9.04 -14.64
N SER A 22 26.23 10.29 -14.39
CA SER A 22 26.97 11.17 -13.49
C SER A 22 26.92 10.63 -12.05
N LEU A 23 25.76 10.21 -11.58
CA LEU A 23 25.61 9.63 -10.25
C LEU A 23 26.34 8.29 -10.13
N CYS A 24 26.21 7.42 -11.13
CA CYS A 24 26.93 6.16 -11.19
C CYS A 24 28.43 6.38 -11.09
N ASN A 25 28.99 7.31 -11.89
CA ASN A 25 30.43 7.64 -11.86
C ASN A 25 30.86 8.23 -10.50
N ALA A 26 30.07 9.16 -9.94
CA ALA A 26 30.37 9.80 -8.65
C ALA A 26 30.44 8.78 -7.50
N TRP A 27 29.69 7.70 -7.58
CA TRP A 27 29.62 6.65 -6.55
C TRP A 27 30.47 5.41 -6.89
N GLY A 28 31.32 5.49 -7.94
CA GLY A 28 32.13 4.36 -8.38
C GLY A 28 31.30 3.16 -8.80
N GLY A 29 30.11 3.44 -9.34
CA GLY A 29 29.16 2.43 -9.75
C GLY A 29 29.46 1.86 -11.13
N ARG A 30 28.72 0.80 -11.49
CA ARG A 30 28.83 0.07 -12.77
C ARG A 30 27.49 -0.55 -13.14
N ASP A 31 27.45 -1.09 -14.35
CA ASP A 31 26.33 -1.93 -14.83
C ASP A 31 24.96 -1.20 -14.78
N ILE A 32 24.91 0.01 -15.38
CA ILE A 32 23.65 0.78 -15.48
C ILE A 32 22.64 -0.03 -16.27
N THR A 33 21.49 -0.31 -15.64
CA THR A 33 20.36 -1.03 -16.21
C THR A 33 19.10 -0.19 -16.13
N TRP A 34 18.47 0.10 -17.27
CA TRP A 34 17.19 0.76 -17.32
C TRP A 34 16.05 -0.24 -17.10
N LEU A 35 15.30 -0.06 -16.01
CA LEU A 35 14.10 -0.85 -15.71
C LEU A 35 12.89 -0.31 -16.50
N ALA A 36 12.82 1.02 -16.65
CA ALA A 36 11.89 1.72 -17.53
C ALA A 36 12.59 2.95 -18.11
N PRO A 37 12.51 3.20 -19.43
CA PRO A 37 13.25 4.29 -20.06
C PRO A 37 12.94 5.66 -19.44
N ARG A 38 13.95 6.33 -18.88
CA ARG A 38 13.90 7.64 -18.21
C ARG A 38 12.98 7.74 -17.00
N GLU A 39 12.41 6.63 -16.52
CA GLU A 39 11.53 6.56 -15.36
C GLU A 39 12.13 5.73 -14.23
N ALA A 40 12.88 4.68 -14.56
CA ALA A 40 13.50 3.83 -13.55
C ALA A 40 14.83 3.27 -14.06
N VAL A 41 15.88 3.42 -13.26
CA VAL A 41 17.24 2.95 -13.57
C VAL A 41 17.92 2.45 -12.32
N GLU A 42 18.74 1.44 -12.46
CA GLU A 42 19.60 0.96 -11.38
C GLU A 42 21.05 0.74 -11.83
N PHE A 43 21.95 0.81 -10.87
CA PHE A 43 23.36 0.48 -11.03
C PHE A 43 23.95 -0.08 -9.74
N GLU A 44 25.05 -0.83 -9.86
CA GLU A 44 25.71 -1.43 -8.72
C GLU A 44 26.81 -0.52 -8.14
N CYS A 45 26.97 -0.55 -6.81
CA CYS A 45 28.07 0.08 -6.07
C CYS A 45 28.74 -0.94 -5.15
N LEU A 46 30.08 -0.83 -4.97
CA LEU A 46 30.79 -1.73 -4.08
C LEU A 46 30.43 -1.50 -2.61
N GLN A 47 30.21 -0.26 -2.22
CA GLN A 47 29.86 0.16 -0.84
C GLN A 47 28.68 1.14 -0.87
N ARG A 48 28.07 1.33 0.30
CA ARG A 48 27.05 2.35 0.47
C ARG A 48 27.68 3.73 0.34
N PRO A 49 27.17 4.62 -0.53
CA PRO A 49 27.76 5.94 -0.72
C PRO A 49 27.66 6.82 0.54
N ASP A 50 28.74 7.49 0.92
CA ASP A 50 28.75 8.41 2.07
C ASP A 50 27.87 9.66 1.83
N THR A 51 27.73 10.07 0.57
CA THR A 51 26.93 11.22 0.14
C THR A 51 25.47 10.86 -0.14
N LEU A 52 24.99 9.72 0.34
CA LEU A 52 23.62 9.25 0.08
C LEU A 52 22.56 10.29 0.48
N TRP A 53 22.63 10.82 1.70
CA TRP A 53 21.58 11.71 2.20
C TRP A 53 21.51 13.08 1.53
N PRO A 54 22.63 13.79 1.29
CA PRO A 54 22.60 15.00 0.46
C PRO A 54 22.05 14.75 -0.94
N MET A 55 22.47 13.66 -1.59
CA MET A 55 21.98 13.30 -2.92
C MET A 55 20.50 12.93 -2.91
N TRP A 56 20.04 12.21 -1.87
CA TRP A 56 18.63 11.88 -1.71
C TRP A 56 17.77 13.17 -1.64
N GLN A 57 18.18 14.16 -0.86
CA GLN A 57 17.48 15.45 -0.77
C GLN A 57 17.45 16.17 -2.13
N GLU A 58 18.55 16.14 -2.88
CA GLU A 58 18.61 16.73 -4.21
C GLU A 58 17.69 16.01 -5.19
N MET A 59 17.59 14.69 -5.14
CA MET A 59 16.70 13.90 -5.98
C MET A 59 15.23 14.15 -5.62
N GLN A 60 14.90 14.21 -4.33
CA GLN A 60 13.53 14.53 -3.89
C GLN A 60 13.07 15.89 -4.40
N ALA A 61 13.94 16.90 -4.43
CA ALA A 61 13.61 18.23 -5.00
C ALA A 61 13.28 18.19 -6.50
N GLN A 62 13.67 17.11 -7.18
CA GLN A 62 13.39 16.84 -8.60
C GLN A 62 12.26 15.83 -8.82
N ASN A 63 11.55 15.42 -7.76
CA ASN A 63 10.55 14.35 -7.76
C ASN A 63 11.12 13.00 -8.25
N ILE A 64 12.37 12.71 -7.87
CA ILE A 64 13.04 11.44 -8.12
C ILE A 64 13.30 10.75 -6.79
N ASP A 65 12.79 9.53 -6.64
CA ASP A 65 13.14 8.68 -5.50
C ASP A 65 14.50 8.04 -5.71
N LEU A 66 15.28 7.99 -4.63
CA LEU A 66 16.60 7.39 -4.59
C LEU A 66 16.66 6.33 -3.50
N VAL A 67 16.89 5.09 -3.89
CA VAL A 67 16.99 3.95 -2.97
C VAL A 67 18.34 3.28 -3.11
N VAL A 68 19.02 3.05 -1.98
CA VAL A 68 20.29 2.27 -1.93
C VAL A 68 20.10 1.12 -0.96
N GLN A 69 20.25 -0.11 -1.45
CA GLN A 69 20.05 -1.32 -0.65
C GLN A 69 21.10 -2.39 -0.97
N PRO A 70 21.38 -3.34 -0.05
CA PRO A 70 22.24 -4.47 -0.35
C PRO A 70 21.75 -5.25 -1.57
N SER A 71 22.65 -5.66 -2.44
CA SER A 71 22.29 -6.46 -3.64
C SER A 71 21.77 -7.85 -3.28
N ALA A 72 22.31 -8.44 -2.21
CA ALA A 72 21.86 -9.75 -1.74
C ALA A 72 20.47 -9.68 -1.08
N GLY A 73 19.60 -10.60 -1.43
CA GLY A 73 18.27 -10.73 -0.83
C GLY A 73 17.27 -9.61 -1.22
N ARG A 74 17.54 -8.82 -2.24
CA ARG A 74 16.63 -7.79 -2.77
C ARG A 74 15.30 -8.37 -3.23
N ARG A 75 15.36 -9.44 -4.01
CA ARG A 75 14.18 -10.09 -4.54
C ARG A 75 13.49 -10.87 -3.43
N LYS A 76 12.44 -10.27 -2.87
CA LYS A 76 11.66 -10.88 -1.79
C LYS A 76 10.75 -11.97 -2.34
N LYS A 77 10.49 -12.98 -1.51
CA LYS A 77 9.65 -14.14 -1.85
C LYS A 77 8.25 -14.05 -1.23
N MET A 78 7.99 -13.01 -0.47
CA MET A 78 6.69 -12.76 0.14
C MET A 78 6.37 -11.27 0.07
N LEU A 79 5.14 -10.97 -0.32
CA LEU A 79 4.49 -9.67 -0.15
C LEU A 79 3.41 -9.83 0.92
N LEU A 80 3.57 -9.13 2.03
CA LEU A 80 2.53 -8.95 3.02
C LEU A 80 2.05 -7.51 2.89
N ALA A 81 0.80 -7.31 2.51
CA ALA A 81 0.22 -5.99 2.30
C ALA A 81 -0.98 -5.77 3.21
N ASP A 82 -1.12 -4.55 3.72
CA ASP A 82 -2.36 -4.07 4.28
C ASP A 82 -3.36 -3.71 3.17
N MET A 83 -4.63 -3.55 3.49
CA MET A 83 -5.69 -3.23 2.54
C MET A 83 -6.02 -1.74 2.52
N ASP A 84 -6.59 -1.25 3.63
CA ASP A 84 -7.11 0.11 3.73
C ASP A 84 -5.99 1.14 3.63
N SER A 85 -6.18 2.20 2.85
CA SER A 85 -5.16 3.24 2.58
C SER A 85 -3.80 2.70 2.07
N THR A 86 -3.76 1.45 1.60
CA THR A 86 -2.53 0.75 1.13
C THR A 86 -2.73 0.09 -0.23
N MET A 87 -3.63 -0.89 -0.37
CA MET A 87 -3.98 -1.51 -1.66
C MET A 87 -5.24 -0.91 -2.28
N ILE A 88 -6.04 -0.26 -1.44
CA ILE A 88 -7.15 0.61 -1.81
C ILE A 88 -6.92 2.00 -1.20
N GLU A 89 -7.55 3.03 -1.76
CA GLU A 89 -7.36 4.42 -1.31
C GLU A 89 -8.19 4.77 -0.07
N GLN A 90 -9.26 4.03 0.22
CA GLN A 90 -10.24 4.31 1.26
C GLN A 90 -10.02 3.48 2.52
N GLU A 91 -10.69 3.90 3.60
CA GLU A 91 -10.93 3.14 4.84
C GLU A 91 -12.33 2.52 4.74
N CYS A 92 -12.45 1.20 4.64
CA CYS A 92 -13.73 0.52 4.41
C CYS A 92 -14.77 0.79 5.49
N ILE A 93 -14.35 0.92 6.75
CA ILE A 93 -15.28 1.20 7.85
C ILE A 93 -15.87 2.62 7.75
N ASP A 94 -15.09 3.59 7.28
CA ASP A 94 -15.54 4.96 7.11
C ASP A 94 -16.54 5.06 5.94
N GLU A 95 -16.27 4.35 4.84
CA GLU A 95 -17.19 4.30 3.70
C GLU A 95 -18.52 3.61 4.05
N LEU A 96 -18.47 2.54 4.85
CA LEU A 96 -19.69 1.91 5.40
C LEU A 96 -20.46 2.89 6.31
N ALA A 97 -19.74 3.64 7.15
CA ALA A 97 -20.35 4.60 8.07
C ALA A 97 -21.03 5.75 7.33
N VAL A 98 -20.42 6.27 6.28
CA VAL A 98 -21.02 7.30 5.41
C VAL A 98 -22.30 6.79 4.78
N GLU A 99 -22.27 5.57 4.23
CA GLU A 99 -23.45 4.95 3.61
C GLU A 99 -24.56 4.64 4.63
N ALA A 100 -24.20 4.40 5.88
CA ALA A 100 -25.11 4.20 7.01
C ALA A 100 -25.67 5.49 7.59
N GLY A 101 -25.11 6.65 7.23
CA GLY A 101 -25.47 7.95 7.81
C GLY A 101 -24.91 8.19 9.21
N VAL A 102 -23.86 7.47 9.62
CA VAL A 102 -23.18 7.57 10.92
C VAL A 102 -21.69 7.96 10.79
N GLY A 103 -21.35 8.60 9.68
CA GLY A 103 -19.95 8.96 9.38
C GLY A 103 -19.32 9.89 10.43
N ASP A 104 -20.07 10.87 10.93
CA ASP A 104 -19.56 11.81 11.93
C ASP A 104 -19.24 11.12 13.27
N GLU A 105 -20.07 10.18 13.71
CA GLU A 105 -19.88 9.40 14.93
C GLU A 105 -18.64 8.50 14.82
N VAL A 106 -18.50 7.81 13.68
CA VAL A 106 -17.33 6.96 13.42
C VAL A 106 -16.05 7.80 13.37
N SER A 107 -16.08 8.96 12.73
CA SER A 107 -14.95 9.89 12.68
C SER A 107 -14.50 10.36 14.07
N GLN A 108 -15.44 10.64 14.98
CA GLN A 108 -15.14 11.02 16.37
C GLN A 108 -14.45 9.87 17.13
N ILE A 109 -14.92 8.63 16.96
CA ILE A 109 -14.28 7.44 17.57
C ILE A 109 -12.86 7.27 17.04
N THR A 110 -12.68 7.41 15.71
CA THR A 110 -11.36 7.35 15.08
C THR A 110 -10.41 8.42 15.63
N ALA A 111 -10.87 9.67 15.78
CA ALA A 111 -10.07 10.75 16.35
C ALA A 111 -9.64 10.43 17.80
N ARG A 112 -10.53 9.89 18.63
CA ARG A 112 -10.20 9.46 20.01
C ARG A 112 -9.16 8.35 20.03
N ALA A 113 -9.26 7.38 19.11
CA ALA A 113 -8.27 6.32 18.98
C ALA A 113 -6.89 6.87 18.55
N MET A 114 -6.86 7.80 17.60
CA MET A 114 -5.63 8.44 17.13
C MET A 114 -4.96 9.28 18.24
N ASN A 115 -5.74 9.86 19.13
CA ASN A 115 -5.24 10.59 20.31
C ASN A 115 -4.77 9.65 21.46
N GLY A 116 -4.90 8.33 21.29
CA GLY A 116 -4.52 7.37 22.32
C GLY A 116 -5.54 7.21 23.47
N GLU A 117 -6.73 7.75 23.31
CA GLU A 117 -7.82 7.64 24.32
C GLU A 117 -8.51 6.27 24.28
N LEU A 118 -8.45 5.60 23.13
CA LEU A 118 -9.02 4.27 22.89
C LEU A 118 -7.97 3.33 22.34
N GLY A 119 -7.97 2.09 22.80
CA GLY A 119 -7.20 1.02 22.14
C GLY A 119 -7.83 0.59 20.82
N PHE A 120 -7.04 -0.03 19.95
CA PHE A 120 -7.49 -0.48 18.60
C PHE A 120 -8.76 -1.34 18.67
N GLU A 121 -8.76 -2.37 19.52
CA GLU A 121 -9.88 -3.31 19.65
C GLU A 121 -11.16 -2.60 20.12
N GLN A 122 -11.04 -1.70 21.11
CA GLN A 122 -12.17 -0.94 21.61
C GLN A 122 -12.74 0.00 20.54
N ALA A 123 -11.86 0.71 19.82
CA ALA A 123 -12.28 1.59 18.74
C ALA A 123 -12.97 0.82 17.61
N LEU A 124 -12.45 -0.36 17.25
CA LEU A 124 -13.06 -1.23 16.25
C LEU A 124 -14.47 -1.65 16.69
N GLN A 125 -14.64 -2.12 17.93
CA GLN A 125 -15.93 -2.52 18.47
C GLN A 125 -16.92 -1.35 18.57
N GLU A 126 -16.49 -0.16 19.00
CA GLU A 126 -17.37 1.01 19.08
C GLU A 126 -17.86 1.42 17.69
N ARG A 127 -16.98 1.42 16.68
CA ARG A 127 -17.34 1.75 15.29
C ARG A 127 -18.26 0.70 14.65
N THR A 128 -17.97 -0.59 14.83
CA THR A 128 -18.83 -1.65 14.29
C THR A 128 -20.23 -1.68 14.89
N ARG A 129 -20.40 -1.33 16.17
CA ARG A 129 -21.72 -1.22 16.79
C ARG A 129 -22.64 -0.23 16.10
N LEU A 130 -22.10 0.84 15.53
CA LEU A 130 -22.88 1.84 14.78
C LEU A 130 -23.40 1.29 13.45
N LEU A 131 -22.85 0.19 12.95
CA LEU A 131 -23.30 -0.47 11.70
C LEU A 131 -24.41 -1.48 11.95
N LYS A 132 -24.87 -1.66 13.19
CA LYS A 132 -25.93 -2.61 13.56
C LYS A 132 -27.22 -2.35 12.79
N GLY A 133 -27.78 -3.43 12.24
CA GLY A 133 -29.07 -3.40 11.51
C GLY A 133 -28.95 -2.99 10.05
N LEU A 134 -27.77 -2.66 9.57
CA LEU A 134 -27.57 -2.41 8.13
C LEU A 134 -27.73 -3.72 7.35
N ALA A 135 -28.36 -3.65 6.21
CA ALA A 135 -28.46 -4.76 5.29
C ALA A 135 -27.08 -5.18 4.79
N VAL A 136 -26.80 -6.49 4.70
CA VAL A 136 -25.48 -7.02 4.30
C VAL A 136 -25.09 -6.54 2.91
N GLU A 137 -26.04 -6.31 2.02
CA GLU A 137 -25.86 -5.81 0.66
C GLU A 137 -25.16 -4.44 0.58
N ILE A 138 -25.14 -3.70 1.70
CA ILE A 138 -24.42 -2.42 1.78
C ILE A 138 -22.92 -2.59 1.51
N ILE A 139 -22.34 -3.74 1.89
CA ILE A 139 -20.93 -4.07 1.66
C ILE A 139 -20.64 -4.11 0.16
N ASP A 140 -21.48 -4.80 -0.60
CA ASP A 140 -21.35 -4.87 -2.06
C ASP A 140 -21.54 -3.49 -2.72
N LYS A 141 -22.51 -2.73 -2.26
CA LYS A 141 -22.75 -1.36 -2.74
C LYS A 141 -21.51 -0.48 -2.52
N VAL A 142 -20.99 -0.44 -1.29
CA VAL A 142 -19.80 0.34 -0.95
C VAL A 142 -18.60 -0.11 -1.79
N TYR A 143 -18.35 -1.41 -1.86
CA TYR A 143 -17.25 -1.93 -2.67
C TYR A 143 -17.31 -1.49 -4.13
N GLN A 144 -18.50 -1.57 -4.75
CA GLN A 144 -18.69 -1.26 -6.17
C GLN A 144 -18.68 0.23 -6.48
N THR A 145 -19.10 1.07 -5.54
CA THR A 145 -19.35 2.50 -5.82
C THR A 145 -18.35 3.44 -5.19
N ARG A 146 -17.59 3.00 -4.17
CA ARG A 146 -16.71 3.86 -3.39
C ARG A 146 -15.26 3.42 -3.34
N ILE A 147 -14.98 2.12 -3.54
CA ILE A 147 -13.61 1.62 -3.42
C ILE A 147 -12.86 1.82 -4.73
N THR A 148 -11.68 2.42 -4.61
CA THR A 148 -10.71 2.59 -5.69
C THR A 148 -9.38 1.97 -5.31
N TYR A 149 -8.68 1.41 -6.29
CA TYR A 149 -7.39 0.74 -6.05
C TYR A 149 -6.24 1.73 -6.04
N MET A 150 -5.32 1.54 -5.12
CA MET A 150 -4.10 2.33 -5.04
C MET A 150 -3.29 2.21 -6.34
N PRO A 151 -2.94 3.34 -6.98
CA PRO A 151 -2.10 3.32 -8.18
C PRO A 151 -0.79 2.56 -7.96
N GLY A 152 -0.46 1.64 -8.86
CA GLY A 152 0.74 0.81 -8.77
C GLY A 152 0.57 -0.50 -7.97
N GLY A 153 -0.49 -0.63 -7.16
CA GLY A 153 -0.72 -1.83 -6.33
C GLY A 153 -0.83 -3.12 -7.15
N ALA A 154 -1.64 -3.09 -8.21
CA ALA A 154 -1.79 -4.24 -9.12
C ALA A 154 -0.47 -4.60 -9.83
N GLN A 155 0.31 -3.61 -10.27
CA GLN A 155 1.60 -3.82 -10.91
C GLN A 155 2.63 -4.40 -9.95
N LEU A 156 2.69 -3.90 -8.71
CA LEU A 156 3.56 -4.44 -7.67
C LEU A 156 3.25 -5.93 -7.44
N LEU A 157 1.99 -6.27 -7.21
CA LEU A 157 1.56 -7.64 -6.95
C LEU A 157 1.87 -8.55 -8.15
N ALA A 158 1.49 -8.15 -9.35
CA ALA A 158 1.76 -8.92 -10.56
C ALA A 158 3.25 -9.16 -10.77
N THR A 159 4.09 -8.13 -10.53
CA THR A 159 5.56 -8.24 -10.63
C THR A 159 6.13 -9.20 -9.59
N MET A 160 5.69 -9.11 -8.35
CA MET A 160 6.12 -9.99 -7.27
C MET A 160 5.76 -11.46 -7.59
N LYS A 161 4.53 -11.71 -8.02
CA LYS A 161 4.04 -13.06 -8.39
C LYS A 161 4.75 -13.62 -9.62
N ALA A 162 5.00 -12.81 -10.64
CA ALA A 162 5.78 -13.23 -11.82
C ALA A 162 7.22 -13.65 -11.46
N ASN A 163 7.74 -13.19 -10.33
CA ASN A 163 9.03 -13.58 -9.77
C ASN A 163 8.94 -14.66 -8.68
N GLY A 164 7.81 -15.36 -8.58
CA GLY A 164 7.60 -16.49 -7.69
C GLY A 164 7.38 -16.11 -6.21
N ALA A 165 6.97 -14.89 -5.94
CA ALA A 165 6.60 -14.49 -4.58
C ALA A 165 5.18 -14.94 -4.24
N TYR A 166 4.97 -15.29 -2.96
CA TYR A 166 3.67 -15.48 -2.34
C TYR A 166 3.16 -14.13 -1.83
N ALA A 167 1.87 -13.86 -2.02
CA ALA A 167 1.27 -12.59 -1.62
C ALA A 167 0.07 -12.81 -0.68
N ASP A 168 0.11 -12.16 0.50
CA ASP A 168 -0.93 -12.22 1.51
C ASP A 168 -1.46 -10.81 1.82
N LEU A 169 -2.79 -10.65 1.82
CA LEU A 169 -3.48 -9.41 2.18
C LEU A 169 -3.97 -9.52 3.62
N VAL A 170 -3.43 -8.68 4.53
CA VAL A 170 -3.77 -8.72 5.94
C VAL A 170 -4.25 -7.34 6.39
N SER A 171 -5.47 -7.25 6.90
CA SER A 171 -6.09 -5.97 7.22
C SER A 171 -6.71 -5.97 8.62
N GLY A 172 -6.69 -4.81 9.27
CA GLY A 172 -7.51 -4.51 10.42
C GLY A 172 -9.00 -4.31 10.09
N GLY A 173 -9.35 -4.22 8.80
CA GLY A 173 -10.71 -4.13 8.29
C GLY A 173 -11.47 -5.46 8.29
N PHE A 174 -12.24 -5.75 7.22
CA PHE A 174 -13.22 -6.84 7.22
C PHE A 174 -13.00 -7.83 6.07
N THR A 175 -13.26 -9.12 6.36
CA THR A 175 -13.09 -10.23 5.41
C THR A 175 -13.95 -10.08 4.16
N ASP A 176 -15.12 -9.45 4.27
CA ASP A 176 -16.02 -9.22 3.14
C ASP A 176 -15.38 -8.30 2.08
N PHE A 177 -14.54 -7.35 2.49
CA PHE A 177 -13.76 -6.49 1.58
C PHE A 177 -12.47 -7.16 1.14
N THR A 178 -11.68 -7.75 2.09
CA THR A 178 -10.40 -8.36 1.70
C THR A 178 -10.58 -9.50 0.72
N ALA A 179 -11.69 -10.26 0.79
CA ALA A 179 -11.99 -11.32 -0.18
C ALA A 179 -12.14 -10.76 -1.61
N LYS A 180 -12.85 -9.64 -1.76
CA LYS A 180 -13.08 -8.98 -3.06
C LYS A 180 -11.79 -8.35 -3.61
N VAL A 181 -11.07 -7.62 -2.76
CA VAL A 181 -9.81 -6.98 -3.12
C VAL A 181 -8.75 -8.02 -3.49
N ALA A 182 -8.60 -9.06 -2.68
CA ALA A 182 -7.66 -10.15 -2.94
C ALA A 182 -7.99 -10.88 -4.24
N GLY A 183 -9.26 -11.18 -4.48
CA GLY A 183 -9.72 -11.82 -5.71
C GLY A 183 -9.46 -10.97 -6.96
N THR A 184 -9.71 -9.66 -6.88
CA THR A 184 -9.51 -8.73 -8.01
C THR A 184 -8.05 -8.51 -8.31
N LEU A 185 -7.20 -8.31 -7.29
CA LEU A 185 -5.78 -8.05 -7.47
C LEU A 185 -4.96 -9.32 -7.69
N GLY A 186 -5.44 -10.48 -7.23
CA GLY A 186 -4.78 -11.77 -7.41
C GLY A 186 -3.84 -12.16 -6.25
N PHE A 187 -4.16 -11.78 -5.01
CA PHE A 187 -3.46 -12.29 -3.82
C PHE A 187 -3.67 -13.80 -3.66
N ASP A 188 -2.71 -14.47 -3.03
CA ASP A 188 -2.78 -15.92 -2.79
C ASP A 188 -3.61 -16.24 -1.53
N SER A 189 -3.65 -15.33 -0.57
CA SER A 189 -4.51 -15.42 0.62
C SER A 189 -4.89 -14.04 1.15
N HIS A 190 -5.88 -14.00 2.05
CA HIS A 190 -6.27 -12.79 2.74
C HIS A 190 -6.74 -13.10 4.17
N ARG A 191 -6.59 -12.12 5.08
CA ARG A 191 -7.04 -12.20 6.47
C ARG A 191 -7.52 -10.84 6.95
N ALA A 192 -8.63 -10.84 7.69
CA ALA A 192 -9.16 -9.66 8.34
C ALA A 192 -10.13 -10.07 9.47
N ASN A 193 -10.71 -9.09 10.17
CA ASN A 193 -11.80 -9.31 11.09
C ASN A 193 -13.08 -9.72 10.33
N ARG A 194 -14.02 -10.33 11.01
CA ARG A 194 -15.26 -10.79 10.41
C ARG A 194 -16.43 -10.01 10.98
N LEU A 195 -17.15 -9.27 10.12
CA LEU A 195 -18.45 -8.70 10.50
C LEU A 195 -19.45 -9.82 10.76
N LEU A 196 -20.02 -9.85 11.96
CA LEU A 196 -21.06 -10.82 12.27
C LEU A 196 -22.40 -10.41 11.68
N GLN A 197 -23.11 -11.40 11.13
CA GLN A 197 -24.32 -11.20 10.37
C GLN A 197 -25.43 -12.11 10.91
N ALA A 198 -26.67 -11.60 10.96
CA ALA A 198 -27.86 -12.35 11.27
C ALA A 198 -29.07 -11.77 10.50
N ASP A 199 -29.94 -12.62 10.00
CA ASP A 199 -31.17 -12.22 9.30
C ASP A 199 -30.92 -11.18 8.18
N HIS A 200 -29.89 -11.40 7.36
CA HIS A 200 -29.44 -10.49 6.29
C HIS A 200 -29.04 -9.09 6.77
N SER A 201 -28.67 -8.94 8.03
CA SER A 201 -28.24 -7.68 8.61
C SER A 201 -26.96 -7.83 9.41
N LEU A 202 -26.18 -6.76 9.51
CA LEU A 202 -25.02 -6.68 10.39
C LEU A 202 -25.50 -6.65 11.85
N THR A 203 -24.83 -7.45 12.70
CA THR A 203 -25.17 -7.48 14.15
C THR A 203 -24.58 -6.32 14.93
N GLY A 204 -23.58 -5.62 14.34
CA GLY A 204 -22.74 -4.63 15.01
C GLY A 204 -21.62 -5.25 15.84
N GLU A 205 -21.32 -6.52 15.63
CA GLU A 205 -20.24 -7.26 16.30
C GLU A 205 -19.17 -7.73 15.30
N VAL A 206 -17.98 -7.95 15.79
CA VAL A 206 -16.79 -8.33 15.04
C VAL A 206 -16.00 -9.42 15.78
#